data_5c8906663eec49d9802ab528de1c568c
#
_entry.id   5c8906663eec49d9802ab528de1c568c
#
_cell.length_a   1.000
_cell.length_b   1.000
_cell.length_c   1.000
_cell.angle_alpha   90.00
_cell.angle_beta   90.00
_cell.angle_gamma   90.00
#
_symmetry.space_group_name_H-M   'P 1'
#
loop_
_entity.id
_entity.type
_entity.pdbx_description
1 polymer ?
#
loop_
_entity_poly.entity_id
_entity_poly.type
_entity_poly.pdbx_seq_one_letter_code
_entity_poly.pdbx_strand_id
1 'polypeptide(L)'
;MVYSLKTAFIADALAMPVHWFYRPMDIELAFPGWIQQFEAAPDFHPSSIMSLHSKRKGGRQSVDTSNKTAIEVVGNVILKDKAQFWDKPSIHYHQGMTAGENTLNAHCARLMMRVIANSSQRYDKKKFANAYIEFMTAESPQHPDTYAESYHRGFFANFAQGKKPEKCAMKTHDTASVGGLVTIAPLVFSEYLKGANVSAIQISCREHLALTHPDESLMRACDHYVTLLFGLIEAPNQEAAKALLVKTGKDSLGLDITALIKRNLADNQVIGPLFSPACYISGAWPIVLYLAYKYLNDPWDGLKANTNLGGDNVHRGNVLGAILGLQSGTVADQWFEKLLDHKVIEQEIDALIHNANP
;
A
#
# COMPACT_ATOMS: atom_id res chain seq x y z
N MET A 1 -7.16 12.32 10.91
CA MET A 1 -7.54 11.53 9.71
C MET A 1 -7.07 12.20 8.42
N VAL A 2 -7.33 13.50 8.18
CA VAL A 2 -6.84 14.20 6.97
C VAL A 2 -5.32 14.06 6.81
N TYR A 3 -4.54 14.41 7.82
CA TYR A 3 -3.06 14.28 7.77
C TYR A 3 -2.58 12.84 7.62
N SER A 4 -3.32 11.88 8.15
CA SER A 4 -3.03 10.45 7.96
C SER A 4 -3.07 10.06 6.48
N LEU A 5 -4.13 10.42 5.78
CA LEU A 5 -4.27 10.13 4.36
C LEU A 5 -3.26 10.93 3.52
N LYS A 6 -3.07 12.22 3.80
CA LYS A 6 -2.04 13.03 3.13
C LYS A 6 -0.66 12.39 3.27
N THR A 7 -0.28 11.98 4.49
CA THR A 7 1.03 11.36 4.76
C THR A 7 1.18 9.99 4.09
N ALA A 8 0.11 9.21 3.98
CA ALA A 8 0.12 7.95 3.25
C ALA A 8 0.42 8.13 1.75
N PHE A 9 -0.19 9.13 1.09
CA PHE A 9 0.09 9.43 -0.32
C PHE A 9 1.49 10.01 -0.53
N ILE A 10 1.98 10.83 0.41
CA ILE A 10 3.37 11.31 0.39
C ILE A 10 4.35 10.14 0.47
N ALA A 11 4.12 9.20 1.39
CA ALA A 11 4.99 8.05 1.60
C ALA A 11 5.07 7.13 0.36
N ASP A 12 3.94 6.92 -0.30
CA ASP A 12 3.85 6.15 -1.53
C ASP A 12 4.70 6.81 -2.64
N ALA A 13 4.46 8.09 -2.94
CA ALA A 13 5.19 8.81 -3.99
C ALA A 13 6.68 8.99 -3.68
N LEU A 14 7.06 9.14 -2.40
CA LEU A 14 8.47 9.25 -1.99
C LEU A 14 9.23 7.95 -2.23
N ALA A 15 8.59 6.81 -2.00
CA ALA A 15 9.21 5.50 -2.13
C ALA A 15 9.16 4.93 -3.56
N MET A 16 8.30 5.45 -4.43
CA MET A 16 8.06 4.96 -5.78
C MET A 16 9.35 4.77 -6.62
N PRO A 17 10.32 5.71 -6.66
CA PRO A 17 11.50 5.58 -7.52
C PRO A 17 12.46 4.46 -7.12
N VAL A 18 12.35 3.95 -5.89
CA VAL A 18 13.21 2.88 -5.36
C VAL A 18 12.41 1.69 -4.84
N HIS A 19 11.17 1.53 -5.32
CA HIS A 19 10.31 0.40 -4.99
C HIS A 19 10.97 -0.93 -5.41
N TRP A 20 11.04 -1.87 -4.46
CA TRP A 20 11.70 -3.18 -4.59
C TRP A 20 13.21 -3.17 -4.87
N PHE A 21 13.91 -2.08 -4.59
CA PHE A 21 15.35 -2.13 -4.43
C PHE A 21 15.66 -2.88 -3.14
N TYR A 22 16.24 -4.09 -3.22
CA TYR A 22 16.45 -4.95 -2.05
C TYR A 22 17.78 -4.70 -1.34
N ARG A 23 18.69 -3.99 -1.97
CA ARG A 23 19.97 -3.60 -1.37
C ARG A 23 20.01 -2.07 -1.23
N PRO A 24 20.07 -1.53 -0.01
CA PRO A 24 20.13 -0.08 0.20
C PRO A 24 21.25 0.61 -0.61
N MET A 25 22.39 -0.05 -0.82
CA MET A 25 23.47 0.50 -1.65
C MET A 25 23.08 0.72 -3.11
N ASP A 26 22.13 -0.03 -3.64
CA ASP A 26 21.62 0.22 -5.00
C ASP A 26 20.81 1.51 -5.06
N ILE A 27 20.16 1.90 -3.95
CA ILE A 27 19.47 3.19 -3.81
C ILE A 27 20.49 4.33 -3.83
N GLU A 28 21.55 4.24 -3.04
CA GLU A 28 22.62 5.24 -3.00
C GLU A 28 23.33 5.38 -4.37
N LEU A 29 23.51 4.27 -5.09
CA LEU A 29 24.10 4.30 -6.44
C LEU A 29 23.17 4.97 -7.46
N ALA A 30 21.86 4.74 -7.37
CA ALA A 30 20.89 5.35 -8.27
C ALA A 30 20.60 6.82 -7.91
N PHE A 31 20.62 7.14 -6.62
CA PHE A 31 20.33 8.46 -6.09
C PHE A 31 21.41 8.87 -5.07
N PRO A 32 22.54 9.46 -5.52
CA PRO A 32 23.62 9.91 -4.64
C PRO A 32 23.10 10.89 -3.56
N GLY A 33 23.36 10.57 -2.29
CA GLY A 33 22.82 11.29 -1.14
C GLY A 33 21.45 10.78 -0.69
N TRP A 34 21.04 9.62 -1.18
CA TRP A 34 19.79 8.94 -0.85
C TRP A 34 18.54 9.72 -1.27
N ILE A 35 17.38 9.10 -1.22
CA ILE A 35 16.11 9.78 -1.47
C ILE A 35 15.82 10.77 -0.34
N GLN A 36 15.73 12.07 -0.69
CA GLN A 36 15.41 13.17 0.23
C GLN A 36 14.13 13.92 -0.18
N GLN A 37 13.66 13.70 -1.40
CA GLN A 37 12.50 14.35 -2.01
C GLN A 37 11.86 13.40 -3.02
N PHE A 38 10.76 13.82 -3.64
CA PHE A 38 10.17 13.05 -4.74
C PHE A 38 11.11 13.04 -5.95
N GLU A 39 11.31 11.86 -6.50
CA GLU A 39 12.12 11.63 -7.68
C GLU A 39 11.31 10.84 -8.72
N ALA A 40 11.70 10.92 -9.98
CA ALA A 40 11.12 10.09 -11.04
C ALA A 40 11.64 8.65 -10.96
N ALA A 41 10.86 7.71 -11.46
CA ALA A 41 11.32 6.33 -11.62
C ALA A 41 12.48 6.27 -12.60
N PRO A 42 13.63 5.66 -12.23
CA PRO A 42 14.73 5.48 -13.15
C PRO A 42 14.40 4.42 -14.22
N ASP A 43 15.07 4.46 -15.36
CA ASP A 43 14.87 3.47 -16.42
C ASP A 43 15.33 2.06 -16.00
N PHE A 44 16.39 2.00 -15.22
CA PHE A 44 17.02 0.76 -14.77
C PHE A 44 16.62 0.39 -13.35
N HIS A 45 16.31 -0.88 -13.14
CA HIS A 45 16.03 -1.45 -11.81
C HIS A 45 16.93 -2.66 -11.55
N PRO A 46 17.76 -2.63 -10.48
CA PRO A 46 18.78 -3.68 -10.25
C PRO A 46 18.20 -5.04 -9.86
N SER A 47 16.99 -5.07 -9.34
CA SER A 47 16.33 -6.29 -8.82
C SER A 47 15.03 -6.63 -9.54
N SER A 48 14.74 -6.01 -10.70
CA SER A 48 13.48 -6.25 -11.42
C SER A 48 13.36 -7.69 -11.88
N ILE A 49 12.19 -8.25 -11.65
CA ILE A 49 11.78 -9.57 -12.13
C ILE A 49 10.63 -9.49 -13.15
N MET A 50 10.37 -8.31 -13.71
CA MET A 50 9.29 -8.14 -14.71
C MET A 50 9.46 -9.04 -15.92
N SER A 51 10.69 -9.35 -16.33
CA SER A 51 11.00 -10.31 -17.40
C SER A 51 10.64 -11.77 -17.05
N LEU A 52 10.46 -12.07 -15.76
CA LEU A 52 10.07 -13.39 -15.25
C LEU A 52 8.57 -13.45 -14.87
N HIS A 53 7.88 -12.30 -14.85
CA HIS A 53 6.48 -12.23 -14.50
C HIS A 53 5.61 -12.70 -15.66
N SER A 54 4.63 -13.55 -15.32
CA SER A 54 3.58 -13.88 -16.28
C SER A 54 2.65 -12.69 -16.49
N LYS A 55 2.44 -12.28 -17.70
CA LYS A 55 1.43 -11.28 -18.07
C LYS A 55 0.00 -11.76 -17.78
N ARG A 56 -0.20 -13.04 -17.48
CA ARG A 56 -1.51 -13.66 -17.22
C ARG A 56 -1.85 -13.70 -15.75
N LYS A 57 -1.06 -14.42 -14.95
CA LYS A 57 -1.35 -14.66 -13.53
C LYS A 57 -0.29 -14.10 -12.59
N GLY A 58 0.89 -13.83 -13.05
CA GLY A 58 1.99 -13.36 -12.23
C GLY A 58 2.50 -14.33 -11.17
N GLY A 59 3.53 -13.90 -10.48
CA GLY A 59 4.25 -14.67 -9.48
C GLY A 59 5.34 -15.54 -10.08
N ARG A 60 6.23 -16.07 -9.23
CA ARG A 60 7.36 -16.95 -9.62
C ARG A 60 6.92 -18.37 -9.99
N GLN A 61 5.64 -18.65 -10.08
CA GLN A 61 5.18 -19.98 -10.48
C GLN A 61 5.52 -20.26 -11.94
N SER A 62 5.98 -21.48 -12.21
CA SER A 62 6.23 -21.97 -13.55
C SER A 62 5.01 -21.70 -14.43
N VAL A 63 5.23 -21.09 -15.57
CA VAL A 63 4.20 -20.87 -16.57
C VAL A 63 3.67 -22.25 -16.98
N ASP A 64 2.42 -22.56 -16.65
CA ASP A 64 1.73 -23.69 -17.23
C ASP A 64 1.51 -23.38 -18.72
N THR A 65 2.43 -23.84 -19.54
CA THR A 65 2.43 -23.67 -21.00
C THR A 65 1.34 -24.49 -21.69
N SER A 66 0.65 -25.34 -20.96
CA SER A 66 -0.36 -26.24 -21.51
C SER A 66 -1.66 -25.52 -21.92
N ASN A 67 -1.90 -24.28 -21.45
CA ASN A 67 -3.15 -23.57 -21.71
C ASN A 67 -2.98 -22.48 -22.79
N LYS A 68 -2.90 -22.89 -24.05
CA LYS A 68 -2.76 -21.97 -25.22
C LYS A 68 -3.93 -20.99 -25.40
N THR A 69 -5.03 -21.13 -24.68
CA THR A 69 -6.25 -20.31 -24.76
C THR A 69 -6.36 -19.28 -23.63
N ALA A 70 -5.39 -19.19 -22.71
CA ALA A 70 -5.49 -18.25 -21.62
C ALA A 70 -5.27 -16.81 -22.12
N ILE A 71 -6.21 -15.93 -21.82
CA ILE A 71 -6.18 -14.51 -22.17
C ILE A 71 -4.95 -13.87 -21.49
N GLU A 72 -4.15 -13.14 -22.26
CA GLU A 72 -3.07 -12.31 -21.72
C GLU A 72 -3.69 -11.10 -21.06
N VAL A 73 -3.46 -10.93 -19.75
CA VAL A 73 -4.16 -9.92 -18.93
C VAL A 73 -3.55 -8.53 -19.12
N VAL A 74 -2.21 -8.44 -19.05
CA VAL A 74 -1.49 -7.17 -19.21
C VAL A 74 -1.53 -6.73 -20.66
N GLY A 75 -1.95 -5.50 -20.89
CA GLY A 75 -2.11 -4.91 -22.22
C GLY A 75 -3.45 -5.19 -22.89
N ASN A 76 -4.16 -6.26 -22.50
CA ASN A 76 -5.45 -6.59 -23.11
C ASN A 76 -6.64 -6.34 -22.17
N VAL A 77 -6.49 -6.62 -20.87
CA VAL A 77 -7.54 -6.45 -19.86
C VAL A 77 -7.25 -5.27 -18.96
N ILE A 78 -6.04 -5.22 -18.41
CA ILE A 78 -5.53 -4.13 -17.57
C ILE A 78 -4.20 -3.63 -18.13
N LEU A 79 -3.72 -2.49 -17.66
CA LEU A 79 -2.45 -1.89 -18.10
C LEU A 79 -2.38 -1.80 -19.64
N LYS A 80 -3.47 -1.38 -20.25
CA LYS A 80 -3.52 -1.13 -21.68
C LYS A 80 -2.44 -0.09 -22.01
N ASP A 81 -1.75 -0.22 -23.15
CA ASP A 81 -0.58 0.57 -23.55
C ASP A 81 0.74 0.32 -22.79
N LYS A 82 0.76 -0.55 -21.75
CA LYS A 82 1.96 -0.82 -20.93
C LYS A 82 2.63 -2.18 -21.22
N ALA A 83 2.04 -3.02 -22.05
CA ALA A 83 2.56 -4.36 -22.36
C ALA A 83 4.01 -4.37 -22.87
N GLN A 84 4.44 -3.30 -23.51
CA GLN A 84 5.79 -3.14 -24.07
C GLN A 84 6.91 -3.09 -23.01
N PHE A 85 6.59 -2.82 -21.76
CA PHE A 85 7.55 -2.77 -20.65
C PHE A 85 7.71 -4.13 -19.96
N TRP A 86 6.82 -5.07 -20.23
CA TRP A 86 6.85 -6.41 -19.63
C TRP A 86 7.72 -7.38 -20.45
N ASP A 87 8.27 -8.38 -19.75
CA ASP A 87 9.18 -9.39 -20.31
C ASP A 87 10.53 -8.82 -20.79
N LYS A 88 10.90 -7.65 -20.28
CA LYS A 88 12.22 -7.04 -20.50
C LYS A 88 13.03 -7.04 -19.21
N PRO A 89 14.34 -7.34 -19.27
CA PRO A 89 15.19 -7.35 -18.09
C PRO A 89 15.42 -5.93 -17.57
N SER A 90 15.52 -5.80 -16.26
CA SER A 90 15.94 -4.59 -15.55
C SER A 90 15.11 -3.32 -15.82
N ILE A 91 13.90 -3.46 -16.37
CA ILE A 91 12.96 -2.34 -16.47
C ILE A 91 12.41 -2.03 -15.08
N HIS A 92 12.32 -0.75 -14.75
CA HIS A 92 11.72 -0.32 -13.49
C HIS A 92 10.23 -0.66 -13.44
N TYR A 93 9.74 -1.11 -12.28
CA TYR A 93 8.33 -1.46 -12.11
C TYR A 93 7.38 -0.30 -12.41
N HIS A 94 7.79 0.93 -12.08
CA HIS A 94 7.06 2.17 -12.31
C HIS A 94 7.63 2.96 -13.49
N GLN A 95 8.04 2.28 -14.55
CA GLN A 95 8.67 2.89 -15.73
C GLN A 95 7.86 4.06 -16.29
N GLY A 96 8.49 5.22 -16.40
CA GLY A 96 7.90 6.43 -16.96
C GLY A 96 7.09 7.26 -15.96
N MET A 97 6.97 6.84 -14.71
CA MET A 97 6.35 7.66 -13.67
C MET A 97 7.29 8.80 -13.25
N THR A 98 6.70 9.97 -13.04
CA THR A 98 7.41 11.21 -12.70
C THR A 98 7.41 11.48 -11.19
N ALA A 99 8.24 12.43 -10.76
CA ALA A 99 8.32 12.81 -9.35
C ALA A 99 6.97 13.30 -8.81
N GLY A 100 6.54 12.75 -7.68
CA GLY A 100 5.28 13.12 -7.02
C GLY A 100 4.04 12.37 -7.54
N GLU A 101 4.20 11.44 -8.46
CA GLU A 101 3.11 10.52 -8.86
C GLU A 101 2.94 9.38 -7.86
N ASN A 102 1.70 8.98 -7.65
CA ASN A 102 1.32 7.85 -6.81
C ASN A 102 1.20 6.55 -7.61
N THR A 103 1.53 5.43 -6.97
CA THR A 103 1.44 4.10 -7.58
C THR A 103 0.00 3.59 -7.66
N LEU A 104 -0.20 2.48 -8.38
CA LEU A 104 -1.51 1.86 -8.59
C LEU A 104 -2.25 1.58 -7.27
N ASN A 105 -1.56 1.09 -6.24
CA ASN A 105 -2.23 0.77 -4.97
C ASN A 105 -2.75 2.03 -4.26
N ALA A 106 -2.01 3.13 -4.32
CA ALA A 106 -2.51 4.42 -3.82
C ALA A 106 -3.69 4.93 -4.68
N HIS A 107 -3.69 4.73 -5.98
CA HIS A 107 -4.86 5.00 -6.82
C HIS A 107 -6.06 4.12 -6.45
N CYS A 108 -5.85 2.86 -6.03
CA CYS A 108 -6.92 2.02 -5.47
C CYS A 108 -7.44 2.58 -4.13
N ALA A 109 -6.58 3.17 -3.28
CA ALA A 109 -7.03 3.86 -2.07
C ALA A 109 -7.85 5.12 -2.40
N ARG A 110 -7.46 5.90 -3.41
CA ARG A 110 -8.26 7.01 -3.95
C ARG A 110 -9.62 6.54 -4.47
N LEU A 111 -9.63 5.41 -5.21
CA LEU A 111 -10.88 4.79 -5.65
C LEU A 111 -11.78 4.43 -4.48
N MET A 112 -11.21 3.86 -3.40
CA MET A 112 -11.94 3.58 -2.17
C MET A 112 -12.58 4.84 -1.60
N MET A 113 -11.83 5.95 -1.50
CA MET A 113 -12.37 7.22 -1.00
C MET A 113 -13.54 7.69 -1.86
N ARG A 114 -13.43 7.67 -3.19
CA ARG A 114 -14.52 8.07 -4.11
C ARG A 114 -15.76 7.18 -3.97
N VAL A 115 -15.59 5.87 -3.88
CA VAL A 115 -16.71 4.91 -3.73
C VAL A 115 -17.45 5.13 -2.42
N ILE A 116 -16.72 5.38 -1.33
CA ILE A 116 -17.32 5.59 -0.01
C ILE A 116 -17.98 6.97 0.07
N ALA A 117 -17.32 8.03 -0.43
CA ALA A 117 -17.85 9.39 -0.41
C ALA A 117 -19.17 9.53 -1.18
N ASN A 118 -19.36 8.73 -2.24
CA ASN A 118 -20.59 8.68 -3.02
C ASN A 118 -21.71 7.82 -2.40
N SER A 119 -21.55 7.37 -1.16
CA SER A 119 -22.53 6.52 -0.48
C SER A 119 -22.80 7.02 0.94
N SER A 120 -24.07 7.37 1.22
CA SER A 120 -24.53 7.65 2.60
C SER A 120 -24.63 6.40 3.47
N GLN A 121 -24.53 5.21 2.88
CA GLN A 121 -24.59 3.93 3.57
C GLN A 121 -23.21 3.47 4.03
N ARG A 122 -23.18 2.44 4.88
CA ARG A 122 -21.94 1.73 5.23
C ARG A 122 -21.29 1.10 3.99
N TYR A 123 -20.05 0.70 4.14
CA TYR A 123 -19.26 0.09 3.08
C TYR A 123 -20.00 -1.07 2.39
N ASP A 124 -19.99 -1.05 1.06
CA ASP A 124 -20.53 -2.12 0.20
C ASP A 124 -19.43 -2.65 -0.73
N LYS A 125 -18.96 -3.85 -0.43
CA LYS A 125 -17.91 -4.52 -1.21
C LYS A 125 -18.27 -4.73 -2.69
N LYS A 126 -19.56 -4.84 -3.04
CA LYS A 126 -19.98 -4.99 -4.44
C LYS A 126 -19.82 -3.69 -5.20
N LYS A 127 -20.16 -2.56 -4.58
CA LYS A 127 -19.94 -1.23 -5.18
C LYS A 127 -18.46 -1.02 -5.45
N PHE A 128 -17.59 -1.33 -4.48
CA PHE A 128 -16.15 -1.23 -4.69
C PHE A 128 -15.66 -2.18 -5.79
N ALA A 129 -16.07 -3.44 -5.78
CA ALA A 129 -15.64 -4.43 -6.78
C ALA A 129 -16.01 -3.99 -8.22
N ASN A 130 -17.22 -3.43 -8.41
CA ASN A 130 -17.64 -2.90 -9.71
C ASN A 130 -16.80 -1.69 -10.14
N ALA A 131 -16.59 -0.73 -9.23
CA ALA A 131 -15.76 0.44 -9.50
C ALA A 131 -14.30 0.05 -9.78
N TYR A 132 -13.77 -0.94 -9.07
CA TYR A 132 -12.42 -1.47 -9.28
C TYR A 132 -12.27 -2.12 -10.67
N ILE A 133 -13.28 -2.87 -11.11
CA ILE A 133 -13.29 -3.46 -12.46
C ILE A 133 -13.31 -2.34 -13.51
N GLU A 134 -14.21 -1.38 -13.38
CA GLU A 134 -14.33 -0.25 -14.31
C GLU A 134 -13.01 0.55 -14.37
N PHE A 135 -12.42 0.87 -13.22
CA PHE A 135 -11.16 1.59 -13.10
C PHE A 135 -10.00 0.86 -13.80
N MET A 136 -9.85 -0.43 -13.54
CA MET A 136 -8.72 -1.22 -14.05
C MET A 136 -8.85 -1.62 -15.51
N THR A 137 -10.09 -1.77 -16.03
CA THR A 137 -10.36 -2.21 -17.41
C THR A 137 -10.70 -1.07 -18.36
N ALA A 138 -10.64 0.18 -17.91
CA ALA A 138 -10.90 1.36 -18.75
C ALA A 138 -10.06 1.33 -20.03
N GLU A 139 -10.63 1.78 -21.15
CA GLU A 139 -9.90 1.85 -22.42
C GLU A 139 -8.71 2.81 -22.36
N SER A 140 -8.89 3.95 -21.68
CA SER A 140 -7.79 4.84 -21.29
C SER A 140 -7.44 4.57 -19.83
N PRO A 141 -6.23 4.10 -19.50
CA PRO A 141 -5.80 3.86 -18.12
C PRO A 141 -6.00 5.10 -17.24
N GLN A 142 -6.60 4.89 -16.07
CA GLN A 142 -6.91 5.96 -15.12
C GLN A 142 -5.81 6.14 -14.05
N HIS A 143 -4.64 5.59 -14.29
CA HIS A 143 -3.44 5.71 -13.46
C HIS A 143 -2.18 5.65 -14.32
N PRO A 144 -1.07 6.27 -13.90
CA PRO A 144 0.17 6.32 -14.68
C PRO A 144 0.98 5.02 -14.61
N ASP A 145 0.71 4.17 -13.64
CA ASP A 145 1.56 3.04 -13.26
C ASP A 145 1.70 2.00 -14.37
N THR A 146 2.89 1.46 -14.48
CA THR A 146 3.28 0.45 -15.47
C THR A 146 3.15 -0.98 -14.91
N TYR A 147 3.11 -1.11 -13.59
CA TYR A 147 3.06 -2.39 -12.91
C TYR A 147 1.74 -2.60 -12.17
N ALA A 148 1.27 -3.82 -12.23
CA ALA A 148 0.21 -4.34 -11.35
C ALA A 148 0.69 -5.62 -10.68
N GLU A 149 0.57 -5.71 -9.37
CA GLU A 149 0.98 -6.88 -8.60
C GLU A 149 0.22 -8.15 -9.02
N SER A 150 0.75 -9.31 -8.61
CA SER A 150 0.21 -10.63 -8.99
C SER A 150 -1.26 -10.80 -8.61
N TYR A 151 -1.72 -10.22 -7.51
CA TYR A 151 -3.12 -10.32 -7.10
C TYR A 151 -4.07 -9.55 -8.04
N HIS A 152 -3.67 -8.37 -8.55
CA HIS A 152 -4.42 -7.66 -9.59
C HIS A 152 -4.51 -8.53 -10.84
N ARG A 153 -3.37 -9.00 -11.35
CA ARG A 153 -3.33 -9.82 -12.57
C ARG A 153 -4.15 -11.11 -12.42
N GLY A 154 -4.06 -11.76 -11.26
CA GLY A 154 -4.84 -12.95 -10.95
C GLY A 154 -6.34 -12.68 -10.90
N PHE A 155 -6.77 -11.60 -10.27
CA PHE A 155 -8.16 -11.17 -10.24
C PHE A 155 -8.69 -10.97 -11.66
N PHE A 156 -7.99 -10.21 -12.48
CA PHE A 156 -8.42 -9.89 -13.83
C PHE A 156 -8.29 -11.07 -14.81
N ALA A 157 -7.40 -12.03 -14.57
CA ALA A 157 -7.37 -13.29 -15.29
C ALA A 157 -8.67 -14.10 -15.04
N ASN A 158 -9.12 -14.14 -13.80
CA ASN A 158 -10.39 -14.80 -13.44
C ASN A 158 -11.61 -14.02 -13.97
N PHE A 159 -11.58 -12.70 -13.91
CA PHE A 159 -12.64 -11.85 -14.46
C PHE A 159 -12.79 -12.03 -15.98
N ALA A 160 -11.69 -12.03 -16.73
CA ALA A 160 -11.69 -12.25 -18.18
C ALA A 160 -12.19 -13.64 -18.59
N GLN A 161 -12.18 -14.62 -17.67
CA GLN A 161 -12.79 -15.94 -17.85
C GLN A 161 -14.30 -15.96 -17.51
N GLY A 162 -14.91 -14.80 -17.22
CA GLY A 162 -16.33 -14.67 -16.91
C GLY A 162 -16.71 -15.02 -15.46
N LYS A 163 -15.74 -15.08 -14.51
CA LYS A 163 -16.09 -15.27 -13.10
C LYS A 163 -16.74 -14.00 -12.54
N LYS A 164 -17.69 -14.21 -11.62
CA LYS A 164 -18.29 -13.08 -10.88
C LYS A 164 -17.26 -12.35 -10.05
N PRO A 165 -17.35 -11.01 -9.86
CA PRO A 165 -16.36 -10.23 -9.12
C PRO A 165 -15.97 -10.82 -7.76
N GLU A 166 -16.94 -11.31 -6.99
CA GLU A 166 -16.72 -11.88 -5.65
C GLU A 166 -15.95 -13.22 -5.67
N LYS A 167 -15.72 -13.79 -6.85
CA LYS A 167 -14.99 -15.05 -7.06
C LYS A 167 -13.72 -14.87 -7.88
N CYS A 168 -13.31 -13.62 -8.13
CA CYS A 168 -12.12 -13.31 -8.92
C CYS A 168 -10.83 -13.35 -8.12
N ALA A 169 -10.87 -13.19 -6.80
CA ALA A 169 -9.68 -13.28 -5.96
C ALA A 169 -8.93 -14.60 -6.20
N MET A 170 -7.61 -14.49 -6.29
CA MET A 170 -6.74 -15.63 -6.49
C MET A 170 -5.76 -15.76 -5.34
N LYS A 171 -5.72 -16.94 -4.71
CA LYS A 171 -4.74 -17.20 -3.66
C LYS A 171 -3.41 -17.66 -4.29
N THR A 172 -2.36 -16.90 -4.06
CA THR A 172 -0.98 -17.19 -4.48
C THR A 172 -0.05 -17.05 -3.27
N HIS A 173 1.25 -17.34 -3.46
CA HIS A 173 2.25 -17.09 -2.43
C HIS A 173 2.40 -15.58 -2.10
N ASP A 174 2.07 -14.69 -3.05
CA ASP A 174 2.12 -13.24 -2.87
C ASP A 174 0.84 -12.65 -2.22
N THR A 175 -0.18 -13.46 -1.94
CA THR A 175 -1.46 -12.96 -1.43
C THR A 175 -1.35 -12.36 -0.03
N ALA A 176 -0.40 -12.82 0.79
CA ALA A 176 -0.12 -12.27 2.11
C ALA A 176 0.76 -10.99 2.04
N SER A 177 0.47 -10.09 1.10
CA SER A 177 1.22 -8.85 0.86
C SER A 177 0.68 -7.68 1.67
N VAL A 178 1.59 -6.81 2.15
CA VAL A 178 1.25 -5.55 2.79
C VAL A 178 0.49 -4.60 1.84
N GLY A 179 0.59 -4.79 0.53
CA GLY A 179 -0.16 -4.05 -0.49
C GLY A 179 -1.67 -4.08 -0.27
N GLY A 180 -2.20 -5.18 0.29
CA GLY A 180 -3.62 -5.29 0.66
C GLY A 180 -4.06 -4.30 1.74
N LEU A 181 -3.15 -3.80 2.58
CA LEU A 181 -3.48 -2.85 3.65
C LEU A 181 -3.58 -1.40 3.17
N VAL A 182 -3.13 -1.07 1.96
CA VAL A 182 -3.09 0.31 1.45
C VAL A 182 -4.48 0.95 1.36
N THR A 183 -5.51 0.16 1.06
CA THR A 183 -6.90 0.64 0.95
C THR A 183 -7.66 0.67 2.28
N ILE A 184 -7.05 0.22 3.39
CA ILE A 184 -7.75 0.01 4.67
C ILE A 184 -7.97 1.31 5.43
N ALA A 185 -7.00 2.23 5.48
CA ALA A 185 -7.13 3.47 6.26
C ALA A 185 -8.34 4.33 5.85
N PRO A 186 -8.61 4.58 4.54
CA PRO A 186 -9.81 5.31 4.12
C PRO A 186 -11.11 4.65 4.60
N LEU A 187 -11.18 3.32 4.56
CA LEU A 187 -12.34 2.56 5.00
C LEU A 187 -12.54 2.67 6.53
N VAL A 188 -11.47 2.52 7.31
CA VAL A 188 -11.50 2.68 8.77
C VAL A 188 -12.04 4.06 9.15
N PHE A 189 -11.52 5.12 8.52
CA PHE A 189 -11.91 6.49 8.85
C PHE A 189 -13.37 6.78 8.53
N SER A 190 -13.84 6.33 7.37
CA SER A 190 -15.25 6.47 7.02
C SER A 190 -16.18 5.73 7.99
N GLU A 191 -15.90 4.46 8.30
CA GLU A 191 -16.73 3.67 9.20
C GLU A 191 -16.67 4.22 10.64
N TYR A 192 -15.50 4.72 11.09
CA TYR A 192 -15.36 5.41 12.38
C TYR A 192 -16.24 6.65 12.46
N LEU A 193 -16.20 7.53 11.45
CA LEU A 193 -17.00 8.75 11.38
C LEU A 193 -18.50 8.46 11.35
N LYS A 194 -18.92 7.31 10.79
CA LYS A 194 -20.31 6.82 10.82
C LYS A 194 -20.67 6.11 12.14
N GLY A 195 -19.84 6.22 13.17
CA GLY A 195 -20.09 5.68 14.51
C GLY A 195 -19.96 4.15 14.63
N ALA A 196 -19.28 3.48 13.71
CA ALA A 196 -19.03 2.05 13.83
C ALA A 196 -18.03 1.74 14.95
N ASN A 197 -18.27 0.69 15.73
CA ASN A 197 -17.28 0.19 16.68
C ASN A 197 -16.17 -0.60 15.96
N VAL A 198 -15.05 -0.82 16.63
CA VAL A 198 -13.86 -1.47 16.07
C VAL A 198 -14.16 -2.83 15.47
N SER A 199 -15.02 -3.65 16.08
CA SER A 199 -15.36 -4.98 15.58
C SER A 199 -16.15 -4.92 14.27
N ALA A 200 -17.07 -3.97 14.13
CA ALA A 200 -17.80 -3.75 12.89
C ALA A 200 -16.87 -3.27 11.76
N ILE A 201 -15.91 -2.39 12.08
CA ILE A 201 -14.90 -1.93 11.12
C ILE A 201 -14.01 -3.10 10.67
N GLN A 202 -13.56 -3.95 11.60
CA GLN A 202 -12.78 -5.15 11.26
C GLN A 202 -13.51 -6.07 10.28
N ILE A 203 -14.83 -6.29 10.48
CA ILE A 203 -15.64 -7.10 9.57
C ILE A 203 -15.65 -6.47 8.17
N SER A 204 -15.94 -5.18 8.04
CA SER A 204 -15.94 -4.47 6.76
C SER A 204 -14.57 -4.53 6.06
N CYS A 205 -13.48 -4.36 6.80
CA CYS A 205 -12.12 -4.43 6.28
C CYS A 205 -11.74 -5.85 5.82
N ARG A 206 -12.12 -6.88 6.56
CA ARG A 206 -11.92 -8.28 6.14
C ARG A 206 -12.70 -8.61 4.88
N GLU A 207 -13.95 -8.17 4.78
CA GLU A 207 -14.76 -8.35 3.58
C GLU A 207 -14.17 -7.67 2.35
N HIS A 208 -13.63 -6.46 2.54
CA HIS A 208 -12.90 -5.73 1.50
C HIS A 208 -11.65 -6.48 1.08
N LEU A 209 -10.82 -6.84 2.05
CA LEU A 209 -9.54 -7.52 1.81
C LEU A 209 -9.73 -8.85 1.05
N ALA A 210 -10.79 -9.59 1.37
CA ALA A 210 -11.11 -10.85 0.72
C ALA A 210 -11.41 -10.73 -0.78
N LEU A 211 -11.73 -9.54 -1.29
CA LEU A 211 -11.96 -9.31 -2.73
C LEU A 211 -10.68 -9.53 -3.55
N THR A 212 -9.52 -9.26 -2.97
CA THR A 212 -8.24 -9.32 -3.68
C THR A 212 -7.20 -10.17 -2.96
N HIS A 213 -7.21 -10.18 -1.63
CA HIS A 213 -6.20 -10.82 -0.78
C HIS A 213 -6.85 -11.81 0.21
N PRO A 214 -7.36 -12.97 -0.23
CA PRO A 214 -8.01 -13.96 0.63
C PRO A 214 -6.97 -14.77 1.43
N ASP A 215 -6.28 -14.11 2.38
CA ASP A 215 -5.24 -14.71 3.21
C ASP A 215 -5.47 -14.43 4.70
N GLU A 216 -5.48 -15.49 5.52
CA GLU A 216 -5.77 -15.41 6.95
C GLU A 216 -4.69 -14.67 7.76
N SER A 217 -3.43 -14.76 7.37
CA SER A 217 -2.35 -14.05 8.07
C SER A 217 -2.45 -12.55 7.85
N LEU A 218 -2.77 -12.14 6.61
CA LEU A 218 -3.02 -10.75 6.28
C LEU A 218 -4.30 -10.23 6.94
N MET A 219 -5.36 -11.02 6.99
CA MET A 219 -6.61 -10.65 7.69
C MET A 219 -6.37 -10.40 9.18
N ARG A 220 -5.56 -11.24 9.86
CA ARG A 220 -5.18 -11.00 11.25
C ARG A 220 -4.36 -9.72 11.42
N ALA A 221 -3.39 -9.46 10.55
CA ALA A 221 -2.64 -8.21 10.58
C ALA A 221 -3.54 -7.00 10.31
N CYS A 222 -4.51 -7.12 9.40
CA CYS A 222 -5.52 -6.10 9.15
C CYS A 222 -6.35 -5.78 10.42
N ASP A 223 -6.79 -6.78 11.18
CA ASP A 223 -7.52 -6.55 12.44
C ASP A 223 -6.70 -5.74 13.45
N HIS A 224 -5.41 -6.07 13.58
CA HIS A 224 -4.50 -5.30 14.44
C HIS A 224 -4.27 -3.89 13.92
N TYR A 225 -4.15 -3.71 12.60
CA TYR A 225 -4.02 -2.40 11.96
C TYR A 225 -5.27 -1.54 12.18
N VAL A 226 -6.47 -2.12 11.98
CA VAL A 226 -7.75 -1.44 12.26
C VAL A 226 -7.85 -1.03 13.71
N THR A 227 -7.51 -1.92 14.64
CA THR A 227 -7.52 -1.63 16.09
C THR A 227 -6.54 -0.52 16.45
N LEU A 228 -5.35 -0.53 15.84
CA LEU A 228 -4.33 0.50 16.04
C LEU A 228 -4.82 1.85 15.51
N LEU A 229 -5.32 1.93 14.27
CA LEU A 229 -5.83 3.18 13.70
C LEU A 229 -6.98 3.74 14.53
N PHE A 230 -7.94 2.90 14.93
CA PHE A 230 -9.05 3.29 15.79
C PHE A 230 -8.55 3.91 17.11
N GLY A 231 -7.63 3.24 17.80
CA GLY A 231 -7.06 3.75 19.03
C GLY A 231 -6.23 5.04 18.85
N LEU A 232 -5.50 5.16 17.74
CA LEU A 232 -4.71 6.36 17.43
C LEU A 232 -5.58 7.59 17.11
N ILE A 233 -6.77 7.41 16.54
CA ILE A 233 -7.73 8.51 16.34
C ILE A 233 -8.14 9.12 17.70
N GLU A 234 -8.26 8.30 18.72
CA GLU A 234 -8.70 8.69 20.05
C GLU A 234 -7.55 8.98 21.03
N ALA A 235 -6.29 8.74 20.61
CA ALA A 235 -5.13 8.93 21.47
C ALA A 235 -4.96 10.42 21.84
N PRO A 236 -4.95 10.77 23.13
CA PRO A 236 -4.89 12.16 23.55
C PRO A 236 -3.53 12.83 23.34
N ASN A 237 -2.48 12.03 23.18
CA ASN A 237 -1.11 12.51 22.99
C ASN A 237 -0.19 11.41 22.44
N GLN A 238 1.03 11.79 22.11
CA GLN A 238 2.03 10.87 21.55
C GLN A 238 2.46 9.74 22.50
N GLU A 239 2.41 9.95 23.80
CA GLU A 239 2.72 8.89 24.77
C GLU A 239 1.68 7.77 24.74
N ALA A 240 0.40 8.14 24.72
CA ALA A 240 -0.69 7.18 24.52
C ALA A 240 -0.56 6.46 23.16
N ALA A 241 -0.21 7.18 22.11
CA ALA A 241 0.03 6.59 20.79
C ALA A 241 1.20 5.59 20.81
N LYS A 242 2.31 5.91 21.47
CA LYS A 242 3.44 4.96 21.66
C LYS A 242 3.02 3.73 22.45
N ALA A 243 2.21 3.90 23.49
CA ALA A 243 1.69 2.77 24.26
C ALA A 243 0.82 1.83 23.41
N LEU A 244 0.00 2.40 22.49
CA LEU A 244 -0.79 1.61 21.53
C LEU A 244 0.11 0.83 20.57
N LEU A 245 1.16 1.43 20.05
CA LEU A 245 2.13 0.75 19.17
C LEU A 245 2.81 -0.42 19.88
N VAL A 246 3.26 -0.22 21.14
CA VAL A 246 3.87 -1.28 21.96
C VAL A 246 2.87 -2.41 22.19
N LYS A 247 1.64 -2.07 22.58
CA LYS A 247 0.56 -3.06 22.77
C LYS A 247 0.30 -3.84 21.49
N THR A 248 0.18 -3.15 20.36
CA THR A 248 -0.06 -3.79 19.05
C THR A 248 1.07 -4.72 18.66
N GLY A 249 2.33 -4.33 18.85
CA GLY A 249 3.49 -5.20 18.61
C GLY A 249 3.46 -6.48 19.43
N LYS A 250 3.14 -6.36 20.74
CA LYS A 250 3.01 -7.50 21.63
C LYS A 250 1.86 -8.42 21.25
N ASP A 251 0.66 -7.85 20.98
CA ASP A 251 -0.56 -8.62 20.73
C ASP A 251 -0.53 -9.31 19.36
N SER A 252 0.03 -8.66 18.34
CA SER A 252 0.06 -9.20 16.97
C SER A 252 1.24 -10.13 16.68
N LEU A 253 2.39 -9.91 17.33
CA LEU A 253 3.65 -10.53 16.94
C LEU A 253 4.44 -11.12 18.15
N GLY A 254 4.01 -10.87 19.37
CA GLY A 254 4.84 -11.12 20.57
C GLY A 254 6.10 -10.24 20.62
N LEU A 255 6.14 -9.14 19.82
CA LEU A 255 7.30 -8.27 19.68
C LEU A 255 7.33 -7.21 20.80
N ASP A 256 8.42 -7.18 21.57
CA ASP A 256 8.74 -6.07 22.45
C ASP A 256 9.50 -4.98 21.67
N ILE A 257 8.74 -4.00 21.14
CA ILE A 257 9.29 -2.89 20.36
C ILE A 257 10.24 -2.05 21.23
N THR A 258 9.92 -1.87 22.53
CA THR A 258 10.75 -1.05 23.43
C THR A 258 12.10 -1.69 23.68
N ALA A 259 12.14 -3.00 23.86
CA ALA A 259 13.39 -3.75 24.00
C ALA A 259 14.22 -3.70 22.70
N LEU A 260 13.57 -3.77 21.53
CA LEU A 260 14.24 -3.65 20.24
C LEU A 260 14.87 -2.26 20.06
N ILE A 261 14.16 -1.18 20.38
CA ILE A 261 14.66 0.20 20.30
C ILE A 261 15.83 0.42 21.27
N LYS A 262 15.77 -0.13 22.50
CA LYS A 262 16.85 -0.04 23.49
C LYS A 262 18.18 -0.65 23.03
N ARG A 263 18.16 -1.54 22.03
CA ARG A 263 19.40 -2.09 21.43
C ARG A 263 20.19 -1.05 20.63
N ASN A 264 19.60 0.12 20.36
CA ASN A 264 20.21 1.24 19.63
C ASN A 264 20.87 0.84 18.30
N LEU A 265 20.21 -0.07 17.56
CA LEU A 265 20.65 -0.50 16.24
C LEU A 265 20.28 0.53 15.19
N ALA A 266 21.11 0.64 14.15
CA ALA A 266 20.73 1.35 12.93
C ALA A 266 19.58 0.61 12.21
N ASP A 267 18.74 1.34 11.47
CA ASP A 267 17.56 0.74 10.84
C ASP A 267 17.91 -0.40 9.87
N ASN A 268 19.01 -0.28 9.14
CA ASN A 268 19.53 -1.33 8.25
C ASN A 268 20.11 -2.56 9.01
N GLN A 269 20.29 -2.47 10.31
CA GLN A 269 20.65 -3.62 11.17
C GLN A 269 19.40 -4.33 11.72
N VAL A 270 18.25 -3.66 11.67
CA VAL A 270 16.94 -4.23 12.04
C VAL A 270 16.23 -4.75 10.79
N ILE A 271 16.13 -3.91 9.76
CA ILE A 271 15.43 -4.21 8.52
C ILE A 271 16.42 -4.84 7.52
N GLY A 272 16.11 -6.03 7.07
CA GLY A 272 16.96 -6.95 6.35
C GLY A 272 17.41 -8.09 7.26
N PRO A 273 18.24 -7.84 8.28
CA PRO A 273 18.75 -8.92 9.16
C PRO A 273 17.70 -9.54 10.09
N LEU A 274 16.79 -8.75 10.69
CA LEU A 274 15.78 -9.24 11.62
C LEU A 274 14.41 -9.41 10.96
N PHE A 275 14.02 -8.45 10.11
CA PHE A 275 12.74 -8.44 9.41
C PHE A 275 12.97 -8.28 7.91
N SER A 276 12.41 -9.19 7.12
CA SER A 276 12.53 -9.12 5.66
C SER A 276 11.85 -7.87 5.10
N PRO A 277 12.51 -7.08 4.24
CA PRO A 277 11.91 -5.91 3.59
C PRO A 277 10.96 -6.27 2.43
N ALA A 278 10.75 -7.55 2.14
CA ALA A 278 9.84 -8.01 1.11
C ALA A 278 8.37 -7.69 1.44
N CYS A 279 7.48 -7.84 0.47
CA CYS A 279 6.05 -7.52 0.58
C CYS A 279 5.28 -8.35 1.60
N TYR A 280 5.80 -9.51 2.02
CA TYR A 280 5.08 -10.42 2.90
C TYR A 280 4.80 -9.79 4.26
N ILE A 281 3.55 -9.93 4.70
CA ILE A 281 3.05 -9.29 5.93
C ILE A 281 3.85 -9.68 7.17
N SER A 282 4.41 -10.90 7.21
CA SER A 282 5.24 -11.39 8.32
C SER A 282 6.54 -10.58 8.51
N GLY A 283 7.07 -9.98 7.46
CA GLY A 283 8.22 -9.07 7.52
C GLY A 283 7.79 -7.60 7.55
N ALA A 284 6.83 -7.22 6.70
CA ALA A 284 6.42 -5.82 6.55
C ALA A 284 5.73 -5.26 7.80
N TRP A 285 4.86 -6.03 8.47
CA TRP A 285 4.14 -5.55 9.65
C TRP A 285 5.03 -5.20 10.85
N PRO A 286 6.00 -6.05 11.26
CA PRO A 286 6.95 -5.67 12.31
C PRO A 286 7.81 -4.46 11.93
N ILE A 287 8.16 -4.26 10.65
CA ILE A 287 8.88 -3.08 10.18
C ILE A 287 8.01 -1.83 10.33
N VAL A 288 6.74 -1.88 9.93
CA VAL A 288 5.78 -0.76 10.10
C VAL A 288 5.72 -0.35 11.57
N LEU A 289 5.52 -1.29 12.49
CA LEU A 289 5.40 -0.99 13.91
C LEU A 289 6.70 -0.43 14.50
N TYR A 290 7.85 -0.99 14.11
CA TYR A 290 9.16 -0.50 14.54
C TYR A 290 9.41 0.93 14.08
N LEU A 291 9.22 1.24 12.80
CA LEU A 291 9.42 2.58 12.25
C LEU A 291 8.39 3.57 12.80
N ALA A 292 7.12 3.16 12.95
CA ALA A 292 6.09 4.00 13.53
C ALA A 292 6.43 4.42 14.97
N TYR A 293 6.90 3.48 15.79
CA TYR A 293 7.31 3.78 17.17
C TYR A 293 8.55 4.69 17.22
N LYS A 294 9.57 4.38 16.41
CA LYS A 294 10.84 5.11 16.40
C LYS A 294 10.67 6.54 15.93
N TYR A 295 9.87 6.74 14.89
CA TYR A 295 9.73 8.01 14.18
C TYR A 295 8.39 8.71 14.42
N LEU A 296 7.67 8.36 15.49
CA LEU A 296 6.36 8.97 15.78
C LEU A 296 6.44 10.50 15.91
N ASN A 297 7.56 11.00 16.45
CA ASN A 297 7.79 12.43 16.68
C ASN A 297 8.44 13.14 15.46
N ASP A 298 8.89 12.37 14.49
CA ASP A 298 9.52 12.86 13.26
C ASP A 298 9.07 12.07 12.04
N PRO A 299 7.81 12.27 11.61
CA PRO A 299 7.22 11.51 10.52
C PRO A 299 8.00 11.60 9.22
N TRP A 300 8.56 12.77 8.89
CA TRP A 300 9.32 12.95 7.65
C TRP A 300 10.59 12.09 7.62
N ASP A 301 11.35 12.06 8.70
CA ASP A 301 12.52 11.17 8.79
C ASP A 301 12.11 9.70 8.79
N GLY A 302 10.96 9.36 9.37
CA GLY A 302 10.38 8.02 9.27
C GLY A 302 10.06 7.59 7.83
N LEU A 303 9.49 8.49 7.04
CA LEU A 303 9.19 8.21 5.62
C LEU A 303 10.48 8.07 4.79
N LYS A 304 11.49 8.95 5.01
CA LYS A 304 12.80 8.83 4.36
C LYS A 304 13.52 7.53 4.75
N ALA A 305 13.49 7.19 6.03
CA ALA A 305 14.07 5.93 6.51
C ALA A 305 13.40 4.73 5.83
N ASN A 306 12.07 4.68 5.82
CA ASN A 306 11.33 3.63 5.12
C ASN A 306 11.71 3.52 3.63
N THR A 307 11.80 4.65 2.94
CA THR A 307 12.13 4.73 1.51
C THR A 307 13.53 4.16 1.26
N ASN A 308 14.53 4.62 2.02
CA ASN A 308 15.93 4.29 1.81
C ASN A 308 16.35 2.90 2.34
N LEU A 309 15.46 2.21 3.03
CA LEU A 309 15.65 0.81 3.42
C LEU A 309 15.21 -0.18 2.32
N GLY A 310 14.53 0.31 1.29
CA GLY A 310 14.16 -0.49 0.13
C GLY A 310 13.14 -1.60 0.40
N GLY A 311 13.14 -2.60 -0.45
CA GLY A 311 12.14 -3.66 -0.47
C GLY A 311 10.77 -3.15 -0.90
N ASP A 312 9.70 -3.66 -0.32
CA ASP A 312 8.34 -3.14 -0.55
C ASP A 312 8.09 -1.87 0.28
N ASN A 313 8.88 -0.84 -0.01
CA ASN A 313 8.87 0.43 0.70
C ASN A 313 7.69 1.33 0.32
N VAL A 314 7.05 1.12 -0.82
CA VAL A 314 5.87 1.89 -1.27
C VAL A 314 4.64 1.50 -0.44
N HIS A 315 4.25 0.25 -0.47
CA HIS A 315 3.04 -0.20 0.24
C HIS A 315 3.25 -0.16 1.76
N ARG A 316 4.43 -0.57 2.23
CA ARG A 316 4.84 -0.42 3.63
C ARG A 316 4.83 1.04 4.06
N GLY A 317 5.33 1.94 3.21
CA GLY A 317 5.34 3.38 3.42
C GLY A 317 3.94 3.97 3.53
N ASN A 318 3.01 3.57 2.68
CA ASN A 318 1.63 4.02 2.73
C ASN A 318 0.97 3.67 4.09
N VAL A 319 1.11 2.42 4.54
CA VAL A 319 0.60 1.96 5.85
C VAL A 319 1.28 2.71 7.01
N LEU A 320 2.60 2.89 6.95
CA LEU A 320 3.38 3.66 7.92
C LEU A 320 2.94 5.12 7.95
N GLY A 321 2.79 5.74 6.78
CA GLY A 321 2.36 7.13 6.62
C GLY A 321 0.98 7.37 7.23
N ALA A 322 0.06 6.44 7.05
CA ALA A 322 -1.26 6.52 7.67
C ALA A 322 -1.19 6.51 9.21
N ILE A 323 -0.30 5.72 9.80
CA ILE A 323 -0.07 5.69 11.25
C ILE A 323 0.58 6.99 11.74
N LEU A 324 1.70 7.39 11.13
CA LEU A 324 2.46 8.57 11.53
C LEU A 324 1.63 9.85 11.38
N GLY A 325 0.86 9.96 10.29
CA GLY A 325 0.05 11.14 10.01
C GLY A 325 -1.12 11.36 10.98
N LEU A 326 -1.56 10.34 11.73
CA LEU A 326 -2.56 10.52 12.79
C LEU A 326 -2.04 11.35 13.96
N GLN A 327 -0.71 11.39 14.17
CA GLN A 327 -0.09 12.05 15.32
C GLN A 327 0.76 13.28 14.94
N SER A 328 0.97 13.54 13.64
CA SER A 328 1.99 14.51 13.17
C SER A 328 1.51 15.95 13.02
N GLY A 329 0.23 16.22 13.10
CA GLY A 329 -0.28 17.58 12.89
C GLY A 329 0.08 18.14 11.51
N THR A 330 0.84 19.23 11.41
CA THR A 330 0.99 20.07 10.20
C THR A 330 2.13 19.70 9.24
N VAL A 331 2.94 18.68 9.50
CA VAL A 331 4.18 18.40 8.73
C VAL A 331 3.92 18.01 7.27
N ALA A 332 2.71 17.53 6.99
CA ALA A 332 2.38 16.98 5.67
C ALA A 332 2.18 18.04 4.56
N ASP A 333 1.75 19.28 4.87
CA ASP A 333 1.24 20.19 3.84
C ASP A 333 2.30 20.59 2.80
N GLN A 334 3.50 20.97 3.21
CA GLN A 334 4.55 21.38 2.27
C GLN A 334 5.01 20.26 1.31
N TRP A 335 4.87 18.99 1.70
CA TRP A 335 5.19 17.84 0.86
C TRP A 335 3.98 17.39 0.05
N PHE A 336 2.80 17.49 0.64
CA PHE A 336 1.56 17.14 -0.02
C PHE A 336 1.31 18.00 -1.27
N GLU A 337 1.58 19.31 -1.20
CA GLU A 337 1.47 20.23 -2.34
C GLU A 337 2.41 19.91 -3.51
N LYS A 338 3.44 19.10 -3.27
CA LYS A 338 4.38 18.64 -4.31
C LYS A 338 3.92 17.35 -5.00
N LEU A 339 2.87 16.68 -4.52
CA LEU A 339 2.25 15.59 -5.24
C LEU A 339 1.59 16.12 -6.52
N LEU A 340 1.71 15.39 -7.60
CA LEU A 340 1.18 15.82 -8.89
C LEU A 340 -0.33 16.06 -8.83
N ASP A 341 -1.06 15.15 -8.20
CA ASP A 341 -2.52 15.18 -8.08
C ASP A 341 -3.03 15.79 -6.75
N HIS A 342 -2.20 16.54 -6.00
CA HIS A 342 -2.53 16.99 -4.64
C HIS A 342 -3.92 17.63 -4.51
N LYS A 343 -4.35 18.47 -5.47
CA LYS A 343 -5.67 19.12 -5.42
C LYS A 343 -6.83 18.13 -5.53
N VAL A 344 -6.67 17.13 -6.40
CA VAL A 344 -7.70 16.09 -6.58
C VAL A 344 -7.74 15.16 -5.36
N ILE A 345 -6.57 14.78 -4.85
CA ILE A 345 -6.46 13.97 -3.64
C ILE A 345 -7.07 14.71 -2.43
N GLU A 346 -6.83 16.01 -2.30
CA GLU A 346 -7.42 16.83 -1.24
C GLU A 346 -8.95 16.84 -1.32
N GLN A 347 -9.51 17.04 -2.51
CA GLN A 347 -10.96 16.96 -2.75
C GLN A 347 -11.53 15.59 -2.40
N GLU A 348 -10.82 14.50 -2.74
CA GLU A 348 -11.23 13.13 -2.42
C GLU A 348 -11.19 12.88 -0.90
N ILE A 349 -10.17 13.39 -0.18
CA ILE A 349 -10.06 13.32 1.29
C ILE A 349 -11.20 14.12 1.94
N ASP A 350 -11.43 15.35 1.48
CA ASP A 350 -12.49 16.22 2.01
C ASP A 350 -13.88 15.59 1.81
N ALA A 351 -14.14 15.06 0.63
CA ALA A 351 -15.38 14.36 0.35
C ALA A 351 -15.58 13.13 1.26
N LEU A 352 -14.53 12.34 1.51
CA LEU A 352 -14.58 11.21 2.43
C LEU A 352 -14.94 11.65 3.85
N ILE A 353 -14.27 12.69 4.36
CA ILE A 353 -14.42 13.14 5.74
C ILE A 353 -15.77 13.85 5.97
N HIS A 354 -16.20 14.70 5.03
CA HIS A 354 -17.45 15.45 5.17
C HIS A 354 -18.69 14.58 4.97
N ASN A 355 -18.69 13.70 3.96
CA ASN A 355 -19.84 12.84 3.67
C ASN A 355 -20.01 11.68 4.67
N ALA A 356 -18.99 11.38 5.45
CA ALA A 356 -19.07 10.40 6.53
C ALA A 356 -19.61 11.00 7.85
N ASN A 357 -19.64 12.33 7.96
CA ASN A 357 -20.22 13.04 9.11
C ASN A 357 -21.68 13.39 8.79
N PRO A 358 -22.70 12.75 9.41
CA PRO A 358 -24.10 13.01 9.17
C PRO A 358 -24.54 14.39 9.69
#